data_a0e3328950bed3a43b372f04efc87808
#
_entry.id   a0e3328950bed3a43b372f04efc87808
#
_cell.length_a   1.000
_cell.length_b   1.000
_cell.length_c   1.000
_cell.angle_alpha   90.00
_cell.angle_beta   90.00
_cell.angle_gamma   90.00
#
_symmetry.space_group_name_H-M   'P 1'
#
loop_
_entity.id
_entity.type
_entity.pdbx_description
1 polymer ?
#
loop_
_entity_poly.entity_id
_entity_poly.type
_entity_poly.pdbx_seq_one_letter_code
_entity_poly.pdbx_strand_id
1 'polypeptide(L)'
;MKIAFFSESPFDGKITRDFDNMRVEYAWYVGLDATHHYVGHLPSMEENMYDLGIVIIPKTKIEQLIQVDLIKQMKRVCKKIGYMQEGPYWFFQDYPLEQQIWYFNTLMEMDVIFGHNRADVDYFRGLTQKE
;
A
#
# COMPACT_ATOMS: atom_id res chain seq x y z
N MET A 1 6.93 -2.49 -17.34
CA MET A 1 7.01 -2.62 -15.88
C MET A 1 5.75 -3.31 -15.37
N LYS A 2 5.91 -4.33 -14.54
CA LYS A 2 4.79 -5.00 -13.90
C LYS A 2 4.53 -4.36 -12.54
N ILE A 3 3.32 -3.87 -12.33
CA ILE A 3 2.93 -3.15 -11.11
C ILE A 3 1.77 -3.86 -10.44
N ALA A 4 1.87 -4.05 -9.12
CA ALA A 4 0.80 -4.58 -8.30
C ALA A 4 0.36 -3.56 -7.26
N PHE A 5 -0.93 -3.57 -6.94
CA PHE A 5 -1.47 -2.88 -5.77
C PHE A 5 -1.98 -3.92 -4.77
N PHE A 6 -1.75 -3.65 -3.51
CA PHE A 6 -2.21 -4.51 -2.41
C PHE A 6 -3.08 -3.70 -1.47
N SER A 7 -4.23 -4.23 -1.12
CA SER A 7 -5.12 -3.59 -0.16
C SER A 7 -5.96 -4.61 0.59
N GLU A 8 -6.81 -4.14 1.49
CA GLU A 8 -7.73 -4.98 2.25
C GLU A 8 -8.95 -5.43 1.44
N SER A 9 -9.13 -4.93 0.23
CA SER A 9 -10.24 -5.34 -0.62
C SER A 9 -10.08 -6.80 -1.07
N PRO A 10 -11.09 -7.67 -0.87
CA PRO A 10 -10.98 -9.11 -1.16
C PRO A 10 -11.14 -9.39 -2.66
N PHE A 11 -10.20 -8.92 -3.44
CA PHE A 11 -10.28 -8.96 -4.90
C PHE A 11 -8.89 -9.12 -5.49
N ASP A 12 -8.77 -9.98 -6.50
CA ASP A 12 -7.53 -10.18 -7.25
C ASP A 12 -7.81 -10.03 -8.73
N GLY A 13 -6.96 -9.28 -9.43
CA GLY A 13 -7.06 -9.09 -10.87
C GLY A 13 -6.99 -7.63 -11.28
N LYS A 14 -7.36 -7.36 -12.54
CA LYS A 14 -7.35 -6.02 -13.09
C LYS A 14 -8.71 -5.36 -12.96
N ILE A 15 -8.72 -4.07 -12.64
CA ILE A 15 -9.91 -3.26 -12.61
C ILE A 15 -9.99 -2.51 -13.94
N THR A 16 -11.13 -2.61 -14.61
CA THR A 16 -11.40 -1.96 -15.87
C THR A 16 -12.23 -0.69 -15.64
N ARG A 17 -12.34 0.12 -16.70
CA ARG A 17 -13.15 1.35 -16.65
C ARG A 17 -14.64 1.07 -16.39
N ASP A 18 -15.11 -0.15 -16.65
CA ASP A 18 -16.50 -0.55 -16.46
C ASP A 18 -16.79 -1.06 -15.06
N PHE A 19 -15.82 -0.99 -14.15
CA PHE A 19 -16.01 -1.44 -12.77
C PHE A 19 -16.95 -0.46 -12.05
N ASP A 20 -18.08 -0.97 -11.55
CA ASP A 20 -19.16 -0.13 -11.04
C ASP A 20 -18.84 0.60 -9.74
N ASN A 21 -17.97 0.07 -8.91
CA ASN A 21 -17.66 0.61 -7.60
C ASN A 21 -16.29 1.29 -7.60
N MET A 22 -16.17 2.38 -8.38
CA MET A 22 -14.90 3.09 -8.53
C MET A 22 -14.55 3.89 -7.28
N ARG A 23 -13.47 3.52 -6.63
CA ARG A 23 -12.80 4.32 -5.61
C ARG A 23 -11.67 5.12 -6.27
N VAL A 24 -11.18 6.15 -5.58
CA VAL A 24 -10.10 6.99 -6.12
C VAL A 24 -8.87 6.17 -6.49
N GLU A 25 -8.48 5.24 -5.65
CA GLU A 25 -7.32 4.37 -5.90
C GLU A 25 -7.49 3.49 -7.13
N TYR A 26 -8.71 3.18 -7.54
CA TYR A 26 -8.97 2.39 -8.75
C TYR A 26 -8.56 3.12 -10.02
N ALA A 27 -8.63 4.44 -10.02
CA ALA A 27 -8.12 5.23 -11.14
C ALA A 27 -6.61 5.02 -11.32
N TRP A 28 -5.87 4.88 -10.24
CA TRP A 28 -4.44 4.56 -10.28
C TRP A 28 -4.21 3.16 -10.86
N TYR A 29 -5.01 2.17 -10.45
CA TYR A 29 -4.87 0.81 -10.97
C TYR A 29 -5.05 0.78 -12.49
N VAL A 30 -6.07 1.49 -12.99
CA VAL A 30 -6.36 1.56 -14.42
C VAL A 30 -5.24 2.33 -15.16
N GLY A 31 -4.86 3.50 -14.63
CA GLY A 31 -3.88 4.36 -15.28
C GLY A 31 -2.49 3.74 -15.38
N LEU A 32 -2.12 2.92 -14.40
CA LEU A 32 -0.82 2.25 -14.38
C LEU A 32 -0.87 0.84 -14.95
N ASP A 33 -2.03 0.40 -15.42
CA ASP A 33 -2.25 -0.99 -15.87
C ASP A 33 -1.79 -1.99 -14.82
N ALA A 34 -2.10 -1.71 -13.56
CA ALA A 34 -1.68 -2.51 -12.43
C ALA A 34 -2.66 -3.64 -12.13
N THR A 35 -2.15 -4.69 -11.48
CA THR A 35 -2.97 -5.78 -10.98
C THR A 35 -3.17 -5.60 -9.49
N HIS A 36 -4.40 -5.71 -9.03
CA HIS A 36 -4.72 -5.65 -7.60
C HIS A 36 -4.72 -7.03 -6.99
N HIS A 37 -4.17 -7.14 -5.78
CA HIS A 37 -4.20 -8.35 -4.97
C HIS A 37 -4.68 -8.04 -3.56
N TYR A 38 -5.50 -8.92 -3.02
CA TYR A 38 -5.85 -8.88 -1.61
C TYR A 38 -4.61 -9.19 -0.77
N VAL A 39 -4.34 -8.36 0.25
CA VAL A 39 -3.13 -8.53 1.09
C VAL A 39 -3.03 -9.91 1.75
N GLY A 40 -4.17 -10.53 2.06
CA GLY A 40 -4.19 -11.86 2.65
C GLY A 40 -3.61 -12.94 1.75
N HIS A 41 -3.51 -12.70 0.44
CA HIS A 41 -2.95 -13.64 -0.51
C HIS A 41 -1.44 -13.51 -0.70
N LEU A 42 -0.82 -12.46 -0.13
CA LEU A 42 0.62 -12.23 -0.28
C LEU A 42 1.48 -13.46 0.08
N PRO A 43 1.22 -14.16 1.19
CA PRO A 43 2.07 -15.30 1.55
C PRO A 43 2.08 -16.44 0.53
N SER A 44 1.03 -16.54 -0.30
CA SER A 44 0.93 -17.59 -1.32
C SER A 44 1.44 -17.16 -2.70
N MET A 45 1.87 -15.91 -2.86
CA MET A 45 2.37 -15.41 -4.14
C MET A 45 3.83 -15.82 -4.38
N GLU A 46 4.20 -15.90 -5.65
CA GLU A 46 5.56 -16.26 -6.04
C GLU A 46 6.55 -15.10 -5.83
N GLU A 47 7.83 -15.45 -5.72
CA GLU A 47 8.89 -14.45 -5.58
C GLU A 47 9.10 -13.67 -6.87
N ASN A 48 9.42 -12.38 -6.74
CA ASN A 48 9.80 -11.51 -7.85
C ASN A 48 8.77 -11.43 -8.97
N MET A 49 7.48 -11.50 -8.61
CA MET A 49 6.40 -11.41 -9.60
C MET A 49 6.28 -10.00 -10.21
N TYR A 50 6.63 -8.97 -9.46
CA TYR A 50 6.37 -7.58 -9.85
C TYR A 50 7.63 -6.73 -9.73
N ASP A 51 7.73 -5.72 -10.59
CA ASP A 51 8.78 -4.71 -10.51
C ASP A 51 8.52 -3.71 -9.39
N LEU A 52 7.24 -3.34 -9.20
CA LEU A 52 6.81 -2.39 -8.17
C LEU A 52 5.53 -2.90 -7.51
N GLY A 53 5.53 -2.96 -6.20
CA GLY A 53 4.33 -3.23 -5.41
C GLY A 53 3.97 -2.03 -4.57
N ILE A 54 2.72 -1.60 -4.64
CA ILE A 54 2.22 -0.44 -3.88
C ILE A 54 1.13 -0.94 -2.94
N VAL A 55 1.29 -0.68 -1.65
CA VAL A 55 0.28 -1.05 -0.66
C VAL A 55 -0.51 0.19 -0.23
N ILE A 56 -1.82 0.00 -0.07
CA ILE A 56 -2.69 0.99 0.54
C ILE A 56 -3.00 0.51 1.95
N ILE A 57 -2.58 1.27 2.95
CA ILE A 57 -2.81 0.92 4.35
C ILE A 57 -4.10 1.61 4.81
N PRO A 58 -5.16 0.85 5.08
CA PRO A 58 -6.43 1.43 5.48
C PRO A 58 -6.38 1.89 6.94
N LYS A 59 -7.26 2.83 7.30
CA LYS A 59 -7.41 3.22 8.70
C LYS A 59 -7.95 2.07 9.55
N THR A 60 -8.80 1.22 8.96
CA THR A 60 -9.37 0.05 9.63
C THR A 60 -8.74 -1.22 9.05
N LYS A 61 -8.90 -2.35 9.74
CA LYS A 61 -8.41 -3.66 9.29
C LYS A 61 -6.90 -3.75 9.15
N ILE A 62 -6.18 -2.90 9.88
CA ILE A 62 -4.72 -2.89 9.83
C ILE A 62 -4.13 -4.21 10.35
N GLU A 63 -4.86 -4.93 11.20
CA GLU A 63 -4.43 -6.22 11.73
C GLU A 63 -4.15 -7.24 10.62
N GLN A 64 -4.89 -7.20 9.52
CA GLN A 64 -4.66 -8.11 8.40
C GLN A 64 -3.26 -7.92 7.81
N LEU A 65 -2.81 -6.68 7.70
CA LEU A 65 -1.49 -6.36 7.16
C LEU A 65 -0.39 -6.79 8.13
N ILE A 66 -0.63 -6.62 9.43
CA ILE A 66 0.32 -7.05 10.46
C ILE A 66 0.46 -8.57 10.45
N GLN A 67 -0.65 -9.30 10.36
CA GLN A 67 -0.66 -10.76 10.42
C GLN A 67 0.09 -11.40 9.26
N VAL A 68 0.05 -10.80 8.06
CA VAL A 68 0.75 -11.35 6.90
C VAL A 68 2.23 -10.98 6.85
N ASP A 69 2.75 -10.21 7.81
CA ASP A 69 4.11 -9.70 7.79
C ASP A 69 4.37 -8.91 6.50
N LEU A 70 3.64 -7.83 6.34
CA LEU A 70 3.50 -7.09 5.09
C LEU A 70 4.83 -6.81 4.38
N ILE A 71 5.79 -6.21 5.10
CA ILE A 71 7.06 -5.78 4.49
C ILE A 71 7.86 -6.97 3.98
N LYS A 72 7.97 -8.01 4.78
CA LYS A 72 8.69 -9.23 4.38
C LYS A 72 8.10 -9.83 3.12
N GLN A 73 6.76 -9.94 3.08
CA GLN A 73 6.08 -10.53 1.93
C GLN A 73 6.17 -9.63 0.69
N MET A 74 6.02 -8.32 0.85
CA MET A 74 6.14 -7.41 -0.29
C MET A 74 7.56 -7.41 -0.88
N LYS A 75 8.58 -7.42 -0.03
CA LYS A 75 9.97 -7.47 -0.50
C LYS A 75 10.30 -8.78 -1.20
N ARG A 76 9.61 -9.86 -0.83
CA ARG A 76 9.76 -11.14 -1.50
C ARG A 76 9.12 -11.14 -2.89
N VAL A 77 7.93 -10.56 -3.01
CA VAL A 77 7.12 -10.59 -4.24
C VAL A 77 7.51 -9.48 -5.22
N CYS A 78 8.01 -8.35 -4.74
CA CYS A 78 8.25 -7.15 -5.54
C CYS A 78 9.70 -6.68 -5.39
N LYS A 79 10.28 -6.19 -6.49
CA LYS A 79 11.64 -5.64 -6.49
C LYS A 79 11.72 -4.33 -5.73
N LYS A 80 10.72 -3.47 -5.88
CA LYS A 80 10.59 -2.19 -5.18
C LYS A 80 9.22 -2.14 -4.53
N ILE A 81 9.12 -1.47 -3.39
CA ILE A 81 7.86 -1.36 -2.67
C ILE A 81 7.54 0.09 -2.38
N GLY A 82 6.25 0.40 -2.39
CA GLY A 82 5.75 1.73 -2.14
C GLY A 82 4.49 1.73 -1.30
N TYR A 83 4.20 2.87 -0.72
CA TYR A 83 2.99 3.11 0.07
C TYR A 83 2.17 4.21 -0.58
N MET A 84 0.87 3.98 -0.72
CA MET A 84 -0.08 5.01 -1.14
C MET A 84 -1.01 5.31 0.02
N GLN A 85 -1.11 6.57 0.37
CA GLN A 85 -1.93 7.04 1.47
C GLN A 85 -3.41 6.91 1.12
N GLU A 86 -4.22 6.36 2.04
CA GLU A 86 -5.67 6.25 1.85
C GLU A 86 -6.38 7.56 2.17
N GLY A 87 -5.96 8.24 3.24
CA GLY A 87 -6.59 9.48 3.69
C GLY A 87 -5.56 10.48 4.19
N PRO A 88 -5.97 11.52 4.94
CA PRO A 88 -5.04 12.49 5.48
C PRO A 88 -4.00 11.84 6.40
N TYR A 89 -2.81 12.41 6.47
CA TYR A 89 -1.71 11.86 7.27
C TYR A 89 -2.07 11.66 8.73
N TRP A 90 -2.97 12.47 9.27
CA TRP A 90 -3.34 12.42 10.69
C TRP A 90 -4.34 11.29 11.02
N PHE A 91 -4.82 10.52 10.04
CA PHE A 91 -5.74 9.40 10.27
C PHE A 91 -5.19 8.37 11.26
N PHE A 92 -3.86 8.20 11.26
CA PHE A 92 -3.24 7.14 12.04
C PHE A 92 -2.91 7.54 13.48
N GLN A 93 -3.22 8.78 13.87
CA GLN A 93 -2.96 9.26 15.23
C GLN A 93 -3.85 8.58 16.27
N ASP A 94 -4.99 8.02 15.86
CA ASP A 94 -5.93 7.38 16.75
C ASP A 94 -5.63 5.89 16.98
N TYR A 95 -4.61 5.36 16.34
CA TYR A 95 -4.25 3.96 16.50
C TYR A 95 -3.65 3.70 17.90
N PRO A 96 -3.85 2.48 18.48
CA PRO A 96 -3.07 2.06 19.63
C PRO A 96 -1.57 2.22 19.36
N LEU A 97 -0.80 2.50 20.41
CA LEU A 97 0.63 2.83 20.25
C LEU A 97 1.40 1.78 19.46
N GLU A 98 1.17 0.51 19.74
CA GLU A 98 1.86 -0.57 19.04
C GLU A 98 1.56 -0.60 17.54
N GLN A 99 0.34 -0.23 17.14
CA GLN A 99 -0.02 -0.12 15.72
C GLN A 99 0.59 1.12 15.09
N GLN A 100 0.71 2.22 15.84
CA GLN A 100 1.41 3.41 15.35
C GLN A 100 2.89 3.11 15.12
N ILE A 101 3.53 2.37 16.01
CA ILE A 101 4.93 1.95 15.87
C ILE A 101 5.08 1.07 14.63
N TRP A 102 4.19 0.10 14.45
CA TRP A 102 4.18 -0.76 13.26
C TRP A 102 4.05 0.08 11.99
N TYR A 103 3.14 1.05 11.99
CA TYR A 103 2.89 1.91 10.84
C TYR A 103 4.15 2.71 10.47
N PHE A 104 4.79 3.37 11.44
CA PHE A 104 5.99 4.14 11.18
C PHE A 104 7.14 3.25 10.71
N ASN A 105 7.35 2.11 11.32
CA ASN A 105 8.39 1.18 10.90
C ASN A 105 8.15 0.69 9.47
N THR A 106 6.89 0.46 9.13
CA THR A 106 6.50 0.06 7.76
C THR A 106 6.83 1.16 6.75
N LEU A 107 6.51 2.42 7.07
CA LEU A 107 6.84 3.55 6.20
C LEU A 107 8.34 3.68 5.98
N MET A 108 9.15 3.43 7.00
CA MET A 108 10.61 3.54 6.90
C MET A 108 11.20 2.51 5.92
N GLU A 109 10.51 1.41 5.68
CA GLU A 109 10.98 0.35 4.79
C GLU A 109 10.57 0.55 3.33
N MET A 110 9.72 1.54 3.04
CA MET A 110 9.26 1.80 1.68
C MET A 110 10.34 2.47 0.83
N ASP A 111 10.39 2.10 -0.45
CA ASP A 111 11.24 2.79 -1.43
C ASP A 111 10.63 4.12 -1.88
N VAL A 112 9.29 4.21 -1.91
CA VAL A 112 8.57 5.42 -2.33
C VAL A 112 7.26 5.55 -1.56
N ILE A 113 6.85 6.79 -1.30
CA ILE A 113 5.58 7.10 -0.64
C ILE A 113 4.81 8.09 -1.51
N PHE A 114 3.54 7.73 -1.83
CA PHE A 114 2.65 8.59 -2.61
C PHE A 114 1.65 9.26 -1.70
N GLY A 115 1.69 10.59 -1.62
CA GLY A 115 0.72 11.38 -0.87
C GLY A 115 -0.31 12.01 -1.80
N HIS A 116 -1.43 12.44 -1.23
CA HIS A 116 -2.53 13.04 -2.00
C HIS A 116 -2.40 14.54 -2.19
N ASN A 117 -1.66 15.22 -1.32
CA ASN A 117 -1.48 16.65 -1.39
C ASN A 117 -0.12 17.04 -0.81
N ARG A 118 0.26 18.31 -0.99
CA ARG A 118 1.59 18.78 -0.59
C ARG A 118 1.82 18.68 0.91
N ALA A 119 0.82 18.96 1.73
CA ALA A 119 0.96 18.88 3.18
C ALA A 119 1.30 17.46 3.64
N ASP A 120 0.63 16.47 3.06
CA ASP A 120 0.90 15.05 3.36
C ASP A 120 2.29 14.64 2.88
N VAL A 121 2.68 15.07 1.68
CA VAL A 121 4.01 14.77 1.13
C VAL A 121 5.10 15.37 2.03
N ASP A 122 4.94 16.62 2.44
CA ASP A 122 5.90 17.28 3.33
C ASP A 122 6.00 16.56 4.68
N TYR A 123 4.86 16.13 5.22
CA TYR A 123 4.83 15.38 6.48
C TYR A 123 5.63 14.08 6.36
N PHE A 124 5.34 13.27 5.33
CA PHE A 124 6.02 11.99 5.17
C PHE A 124 7.50 12.15 4.85
N ARG A 125 7.86 13.16 4.07
CA ARG A 125 9.27 13.46 3.76
C ARG A 125 10.03 13.85 5.02
N GLY A 126 9.44 14.70 5.87
CA GLY A 126 10.04 15.09 7.13
C GLY A 126 10.20 13.94 8.11
N LEU A 127 9.23 13.01 8.12
CA LEU A 127 9.22 11.87 9.03
C LEU A 127 10.22 10.79 8.61
N THR A 128 10.25 10.45 7.32
CA THR A 128 11.01 9.30 6.80
C THR A 128 12.23 9.70 6.00
N GLN A 129 12.33 10.95 5.55
CA GLN A 129 13.35 11.47 4.63
C GLN A 129 13.39 10.70 3.32
N LYS A 130 12.26 10.16 2.89
CA LYS A 130 12.10 9.45 1.61
C LYS A 130 11.38 10.31 0.59
N GLU A 131 11.65 10.00 -0.67
CA GLU A 131 10.97 10.63 -1.79
C GLU A 131 9.49 10.26 -1.89
#